data_b042bda3a39c9d8292daa71b74182f0d
#
_entry.id   b042bda3a39c9d8292daa71b74182f0d
#
_cell.length_a   1.000
_cell.length_b   1.000
_cell.length_c   1.000
_cell.angle_alpha   90.00
_cell.angle_beta   90.00
_cell.angle_gamma   90.00
#
_symmetry.space_group_name_H-M   'P 1'
#
loop_
_entity.id
_entity.type
_entity.pdbx_description
1 polymer ?
#
loop_
_entity_poly.entity_id
_entity_poly.type
_entity_poly.pdbx_seq_one_letter_code
_entity_poly.pdbx_strand_id
1 'polypeptide(L)'
;MNARRRDGLLRQRDFRLLWAGETTSRFGSNITGVAMPLVAVVTLDASTFWVSALAAAAWLPWLLLGLPAGAWVDRLPRRPLMVVCNVGSLLLLLSVPAAAWLDALTMTQLVVVSLLTGVANVFFSIAYRVYVPFVVPREHLTEANAKLQGSESAAQLAGLGGGGVLAGAFGAVNGLLADAATFLVSTLCLLGIRGKEPAPERPERPQALRKEVAEGLRHTVRDPYLRVLTTYGTVTNLLLTGYQAILTVFLVRELHVGEAAVGWLLAGSSVGGLLGAVVATPMARRFGTARGMLLCKFATAPFGLLIPLAEPGWRVVLLPVGGAVLALGVVSANVIQGAFRQQYCPPQLLGRITASVSVANFGAIPVGSLLGGVLGGVLGLRPALWLLTAGLAVSSALLLAGPLRARRDLPTEPPTHPPARPPAQPPAERAEPAAPGDSPEPSDSPDPADRRALRYAVPEQG
;
A
#
# COMPACT_ATOMS: atom_id res chain seq x y z
N MET A 1 2.92 -1.50 -43.61
CA MET A 1 3.15 -2.29 -42.36
C MET A 1 4.52 -1.93 -41.82
N ASN A 2 4.62 -0.88 -41.01
CA ASN A 2 5.87 -0.42 -40.42
C ASN A 2 6.17 -1.19 -39.16
N ALA A 3 7.23 -1.99 -39.19
CA ALA A 3 7.85 -2.56 -38.01
C ALA A 3 8.37 -1.39 -37.13
N ARG A 4 7.51 -0.82 -36.28
CA ARG A 4 7.96 0.02 -35.16
C ARG A 4 8.83 -0.84 -34.27
N ARG A 5 10.14 -0.60 -34.37
CA ARG A 5 11.18 -1.16 -33.54
C ARG A 5 10.67 -1.26 -32.08
N ARG A 6 10.87 -2.43 -31.47
CA ARG A 6 10.76 -2.68 -30.01
C ARG A 6 11.82 -1.84 -29.29
N ASP A 7 11.65 -0.54 -29.26
CA ASP A 7 12.51 0.35 -28.49
C ASP A 7 12.09 0.21 -27.02
N GLY A 8 12.94 -0.44 -26.23
CA GLY A 8 12.69 -0.67 -24.80
C GLY A 8 12.37 0.66 -24.08
N LEU A 9 11.50 0.62 -23.10
CA LEU A 9 10.99 1.76 -22.29
C LEU A 9 12.09 2.72 -21.83
N LEU A 10 13.29 2.21 -21.51
CA LEU A 10 14.43 3.01 -21.08
C LEU A 10 15.02 3.90 -22.18
N ARG A 11 14.65 3.73 -23.46
CA ARG A 11 15.02 4.65 -24.53
C ARG A 11 14.11 5.88 -24.59
N GLN A 12 12.91 5.81 -24.03
CA GLN A 12 12.01 6.95 -23.92
C GLN A 12 12.53 7.91 -22.85
N ARG A 13 12.91 9.13 -23.26
CA ARG A 13 13.52 10.15 -22.40
C ARG A 13 12.66 10.46 -21.18
N ASP A 14 11.37 10.70 -21.36
CA ASP A 14 10.48 11.13 -20.31
C ASP A 14 10.25 10.02 -19.27
N PHE A 15 10.12 8.75 -19.70
CA PHE A 15 10.07 7.61 -18.80
C PHE A 15 11.38 7.44 -18.02
N ARG A 16 12.53 7.56 -18.69
CA ARG A 16 13.83 7.45 -18.03
C ARG A 16 14.04 8.51 -16.96
N LEU A 17 13.65 9.75 -17.23
CA LEU A 17 13.70 10.84 -16.25
C LEU A 17 12.77 10.57 -15.07
N LEU A 18 11.53 10.16 -15.34
CA LEU A 18 10.56 9.82 -14.30
C LEU A 18 11.07 8.65 -13.43
N TRP A 19 11.56 7.59 -14.06
CA TRP A 19 12.08 6.42 -13.40
C TRP A 19 13.34 6.72 -12.56
N ALA A 20 14.30 7.45 -13.11
CA ALA A 20 15.52 7.83 -12.41
C ALA A 20 15.22 8.75 -11.22
N GLY A 21 14.37 9.78 -11.42
CA GLY A 21 13.96 10.69 -10.35
C GLY A 21 13.27 9.97 -9.20
N GLU A 22 12.31 9.08 -9.50
CA GLU A 22 11.59 8.31 -8.48
C GLU A 22 12.51 7.33 -7.74
N THR A 23 13.33 6.57 -8.49
CA THR A 23 14.27 5.60 -7.88
C THR A 23 15.24 6.30 -6.94
N THR A 24 15.79 7.44 -7.34
CA THR A 24 16.70 8.25 -6.52
C THR A 24 16.00 8.77 -5.28
N SER A 25 14.77 9.32 -5.41
CA SER A 25 13.98 9.82 -4.30
C SER A 25 13.61 8.71 -3.31
N ARG A 26 13.23 7.52 -3.79
CA ARG A 26 12.96 6.35 -2.93
C ARG A 26 14.20 5.91 -2.15
N PHE A 27 15.36 5.92 -2.80
CA PHE A 27 16.63 5.63 -2.13
C PHE A 27 16.89 6.62 -0.99
N GLY A 28 16.76 7.92 -1.23
CA GLY A 28 16.94 8.96 -0.21
C GLY A 28 15.93 8.86 0.92
N SER A 29 14.65 8.65 0.62
CA SER A 29 13.61 8.51 1.65
C SER A 29 13.85 7.30 2.57
N ASN A 30 14.46 6.22 2.07
CA ASN A 30 14.88 5.10 2.92
C ASN A 30 16.10 5.46 3.79
N ILE A 31 17.00 6.32 3.32
CA ILE A 31 18.08 6.89 4.16
C ILE A 31 17.47 7.69 5.32
N THR A 32 16.53 8.60 5.03
CA THR A 32 15.81 9.38 6.03
C THR A 32 15.06 8.49 7.03
N GLY A 33 14.50 7.36 6.58
CA GLY A 33 13.86 6.37 7.44
C GLY A 33 14.77 5.79 8.53
N VAL A 34 16.09 5.77 8.30
CA VAL A 34 17.11 5.38 9.29
C VAL A 34 17.67 6.59 10.01
N ALA A 35 18.01 7.65 9.28
CA ALA A 35 18.67 8.83 9.81
C ALA A 35 17.81 9.61 10.81
N MET A 36 16.51 9.84 10.52
CA MET A 36 15.61 10.60 11.39
C MET A 36 15.47 10.02 12.80
N PRO A 37 15.18 8.69 12.98
CA PRO A 37 15.18 8.09 14.31
C PRO A 37 16.56 8.14 14.99
N LEU A 38 17.67 8.00 14.23
CA LEU A 38 19.02 8.11 14.77
C LEU A 38 19.32 9.53 15.26
N VAL A 39 18.94 10.57 14.51
CA VAL A 39 19.07 11.97 14.97
C VAL A 39 18.30 12.17 16.27
N ALA A 40 17.08 11.68 16.37
CA ALA A 40 16.28 11.79 17.59
C ALA A 40 16.93 11.06 18.79
N VAL A 41 17.51 9.88 18.58
CA VAL A 41 18.08 9.06 19.66
C VAL A 41 19.48 9.52 20.04
N VAL A 42 20.34 9.75 19.04
CA VAL A 42 21.79 9.99 19.25
C VAL A 42 22.07 11.48 19.48
N THR A 43 21.45 12.37 18.68
CA THR A 43 21.74 13.82 18.75
C THR A 43 20.91 14.53 19.82
N LEU A 44 19.63 14.18 19.93
CA LEU A 44 18.70 14.86 20.85
C LEU A 44 18.40 14.05 22.13
N ASP A 45 18.95 12.88 22.28
CA ASP A 45 18.67 11.94 23.39
C ASP A 45 17.17 11.83 23.72
N ALA A 46 16.33 11.83 22.66
CA ALA A 46 14.90 11.87 22.78
C ALA A 46 14.35 10.58 23.42
N SER A 47 13.31 10.70 24.25
CA SER A 47 12.67 9.54 24.84
C SER A 47 12.05 8.61 23.79
N THR A 48 11.85 7.34 24.13
CA THR A 48 11.22 6.33 23.24
C THR A 48 9.88 6.79 22.68
N PHE A 49 9.09 7.48 23.50
CA PHE A 49 7.80 8.05 23.07
C PHE A 49 7.97 9.06 21.92
N TRP A 50 8.92 10.00 22.03
CA TRP A 50 9.15 11.00 20.99
C TRP A 50 9.68 10.40 19.68
N VAL A 51 10.53 9.38 19.74
CA VAL A 51 10.98 8.65 18.53
C VAL A 51 9.80 7.97 17.85
N SER A 52 8.91 7.37 18.64
CA SER A 52 7.70 6.74 18.11
C SER A 52 6.67 7.75 17.58
N ALA A 53 6.57 8.93 18.22
CA ALA A 53 5.75 10.04 17.74
C ALA A 53 6.27 10.58 16.40
N LEU A 54 7.59 10.59 16.18
CA LEU A 54 8.21 10.94 14.90
C LEU A 54 7.77 9.96 13.79
N ALA A 55 7.82 8.66 14.04
CA ALA A 55 7.34 7.64 13.12
C ALA A 55 5.82 7.78 12.85
N ALA A 56 5.03 8.06 13.89
CA ALA A 56 3.60 8.29 13.76
C ALA A 56 3.30 9.54 12.91
N ALA A 57 4.04 10.64 13.11
CA ALA A 57 3.89 11.89 12.37
C ALA A 57 4.12 11.71 10.87
N ALA A 58 5.06 10.88 10.46
CA ALA A 58 5.34 10.59 9.05
C ALA A 58 4.15 9.92 8.33
N TRP A 59 3.36 9.10 9.04
CA TRP A 59 2.24 8.34 8.47
C TRP A 59 0.86 8.95 8.75
N LEU A 60 0.76 9.85 9.72
CA LEU A 60 -0.49 10.52 10.07
C LEU A 60 -1.18 11.19 8.88
N PRO A 61 -0.46 11.84 7.94
CA PRO A 61 -1.08 12.41 6.74
C PRO A 61 -1.79 11.40 5.85
N TRP A 62 -1.30 10.15 5.77
CA TRP A 62 -2.00 9.10 5.03
C TRP A 62 -3.37 8.76 5.62
N LEU A 63 -3.49 8.79 6.94
CA LEU A 63 -4.76 8.57 7.63
C LEU A 63 -5.72 9.76 7.39
N LEU A 64 -5.23 10.99 7.55
CA LEU A 64 -6.07 12.19 7.52
C LEU A 64 -6.39 12.66 6.10
N LEU A 65 -5.40 12.63 5.20
CA LEU A 65 -5.45 13.22 3.88
C LEU A 65 -5.51 12.18 2.75
N GLY A 66 -5.23 10.91 2.99
CA GLY A 66 -5.12 9.91 1.93
C GLY A 66 -6.37 9.81 1.04
N LEU A 67 -7.56 9.98 1.60
CA LEU A 67 -8.82 9.99 0.84
C LEU A 67 -9.09 11.34 0.15
N PRO A 68 -9.09 12.49 0.86
CA PRO A 68 -9.39 13.78 0.22
C PRO A 68 -8.29 14.22 -0.75
N ALA A 69 -7.03 13.82 -0.54
CA ALA A 69 -5.94 14.18 -1.43
C ALA A 69 -6.13 13.67 -2.86
N GLY A 70 -6.75 12.49 -3.06
CA GLY A 70 -7.11 12.01 -4.39
C GLY A 70 -7.98 13.00 -5.16
N ALA A 71 -9.06 13.48 -4.53
CA ALA A 71 -9.98 14.44 -5.14
C ALA A 71 -9.33 15.81 -5.41
N TRP A 72 -8.32 16.20 -4.63
CA TRP A 72 -7.57 17.44 -4.86
C TRP A 72 -6.57 17.27 -6.00
N VAL A 73 -5.84 16.14 -6.04
CA VAL A 73 -4.87 15.82 -7.10
C VAL A 73 -5.53 15.76 -8.48
N ASP A 74 -6.76 15.25 -8.57
CA ASP A 74 -7.51 15.20 -9.84
C ASP A 74 -7.81 16.58 -10.43
N ARG A 75 -7.82 17.63 -9.59
CA ARG A 75 -8.10 19.02 -9.98
C ARG A 75 -6.84 19.84 -10.26
N LEU A 76 -5.68 19.33 -9.91
CA LEU A 76 -4.41 20.04 -10.02
C LEU A 76 -3.55 19.44 -11.14
N PRO A 77 -2.73 20.25 -11.81
CA PRO A 77 -1.72 19.73 -12.73
C PRO A 77 -0.70 18.90 -11.95
N ARG A 78 -0.57 17.62 -12.30
CA ARG A 78 0.17 16.62 -11.49
C ARG A 78 1.66 16.89 -11.43
N ARG A 79 2.27 17.25 -12.57
CA ARG A 79 3.71 17.53 -12.64
C ARG A 79 4.13 18.74 -11.77
N PRO A 80 3.50 19.93 -11.86
CA PRO A 80 3.79 21.04 -10.94
C PRO A 80 3.57 20.65 -9.46
N LEU A 81 2.51 19.92 -9.15
CA LEU A 81 2.24 19.44 -7.79
C LEU A 81 3.39 18.56 -7.26
N MET A 82 3.87 17.60 -8.07
CA MET A 82 5.00 16.74 -7.71
C MET A 82 6.29 17.55 -7.48
N VAL A 83 6.54 18.57 -8.32
CA VAL A 83 7.68 19.50 -8.13
C VAL A 83 7.57 20.27 -6.83
N VAL A 84 6.39 20.82 -6.52
CA VAL A 84 6.15 21.55 -5.24
C VAL A 84 6.36 20.62 -4.04
N CYS A 85 5.86 19.39 -4.09
CA CYS A 85 6.08 18.40 -3.03
C CYS A 85 7.57 18.09 -2.81
N ASN A 86 8.32 17.88 -3.89
CA ASN A 86 9.76 17.60 -3.81
C ASN A 86 10.57 18.81 -3.29
N VAL A 87 10.29 20.01 -3.79
CA VAL A 87 10.95 21.24 -3.31
C VAL A 87 10.61 21.50 -1.84
N GLY A 88 9.35 21.31 -1.45
CA GLY A 88 8.93 21.40 -0.05
C GLY A 88 9.68 20.41 0.85
N SER A 89 9.77 19.13 0.43
CA SER A 89 10.52 18.10 1.16
C SER A 89 12.01 18.41 1.23
N LEU A 90 12.61 18.89 0.13
CA LEU A 90 14.00 19.35 0.10
C LEU A 90 14.26 20.43 1.14
N LEU A 91 13.44 21.50 1.16
CA LEU A 91 13.63 22.61 2.09
C LEU A 91 13.41 22.18 3.55
N LEU A 92 12.40 21.36 3.81
CA LEU A 92 12.13 20.80 5.14
C LEU A 92 13.30 19.95 5.64
N LEU A 93 13.85 19.06 4.80
CA LEU A 93 14.98 18.22 5.19
C LEU A 93 16.26 19.03 5.38
N LEU A 94 16.52 20.06 4.55
CA LEU A 94 17.66 20.95 4.73
C LEU A 94 17.57 21.77 6.03
N SER A 95 16.37 22.05 6.51
CA SER A 95 16.19 22.78 7.77
C SER A 95 16.74 22.04 8.99
N VAL A 96 16.80 20.70 8.95
CA VAL A 96 17.27 19.88 10.08
C VAL A 96 18.79 20.02 10.29
N PRO A 97 19.67 19.76 9.29
CA PRO A 97 21.10 19.99 9.47
C PRO A 97 21.43 21.48 9.68
N ALA A 98 20.71 22.41 9.04
CA ALA A 98 20.90 23.84 9.28
C ALA A 98 20.65 24.20 10.74
N ALA A 99 19.56 23.71 11.35
CA ALA A 99 19.27 23.94 12.76
C ALA A 99 20.28 23.23 13.69
N ALA A 100 20.74 22.04 13.31
CA ALA A 100 21.74 21.32 14.09
C ALA A 100 23.09 22.06 14.10
N TRP A 101 23.54 22.65 12.97
CA TRP A 101 24.76 23.44 12.89
C TRP A 101 24.68 24.76 13.67
N LEU A 102 23.45 25.24 13.95
CA LEU A 102 23.18 26.43 14.75
C LEU A 102 22.88 26.12 16.22
N ASP A 103 23.04 24.85 16.65
CA ASP A 103 22.68 24.34 17.98
C ASP A 103 21.23 24.63 18.39
N ALA A 104 20.32 24.78 17.39
CA ALA A 104 18.92 25.13 17.56
C ALA A 104 17.97 23.96 17.23
N LEU A 105 18.50 22.74 16.97
CA LEU A 105 17.69 21.59 16.63
C LEU A 105 16.82 21.14 17.81
N THR A 106 15.52 20.98 17.57
CA THR A 106 14.56 20.53 18.58
C THR A 106 13.77 19.32 18.12
N MET A 107 13.27 18.54 19.07
CA MET A 107 12.40 17.40 18.76
C MET A 107 11.09 17.82 18.08
N THR A 108 10.53 18.97 18.47
CA THR A 108 9.35 19.55 17.82
C THR A 108 9.60 19.82 16.34
N GLN A 109 10.77 20.35 15.97
CA GLN A 109 11.14 20.57 14.58
C GLN A 109 11.17 19.25 13.80
N LEU A 110 11.78 18.19 14.35
CA LEU A 110 11.82 16.87 13.70
C LEU A 110 10.41 16.31 13.45
N VAL A 111 9.52 16.43 14.43
CA VAL A 111 8.12 15.99 14.30
C VAL A 111 7.38 16.80 13.22
N VAL A 112 7.55 18.12 13.20
CA VAL A 112 6.94 18.99 12.17
C VAL A 112 7.48 18.67 10.78
N VAL A 113 8.80 18.49 10.64
CA VAL A 113 9.42 18.09 9.37
C VAL A 113 8.90 16.73 8.91
N SER A 114 8.82 15.73 9.80
CA SER A 114 8.25 14.42 9.48
C SER A 114 6.79 14.49 9.05
N LEU A 115 5.98 15.29 9.74
CA LEU A 115 4.57 15.49 9.41
C LEU A 115 4.41 16.14 8.03
N LEU A 116 5.13 17.22 7.76
CA LEU A 116 5.01 17.98 6.51
C LEU A 116 5.60 17.22 5.31
N THR A 117 6.71 16.51 5.48
CA THR A 117 7.24 15.61 4.46
C THR A 117 6.28 14.45 4.21
N GLY A 118 5.61 13.94 5.25
CA GLY A 118 4.51 12.98 5.13
C GLY A 118 3.34 13.52 4.29
N VAL A 119 2.93 14.77 4.50
CA VAL A 119 1.91 15.45 3.66
C VAL A 119 2.37 15.51 2.20
N ALA A 120 3.59 15.98 1.95
CA ALA A 120 4.16 16.03 0.61
C ALA A 120 4.20 14.64 -0.05
N ASN A 121 4.54 13.60 0.70
CA ASN A 121 4.58 12.22 0.20
C ASN A 121 3.19 11.70 -0.21
N VAL A 122 2.12 12.01 0.54
CA VAL A 122 0.74 11.64 0.16
C VAL A 122 0.37 12.23 -1.19
N PHE A 123 0.54 13.55 -1.35
CA PHE A 123 0.20 14.23 -2.61
C PHE A 123 1.07 13.77 -3.77
N PHE A 124 2.38 13.64 -3.55
CA PHE A 124 3.31 13.13 -4.55
C PHE A 124 2.94 11.72 -5.00
N SER A 125 2.72 10.79 -4.08
CA SER A 125 2.45 9.39 -4.40
C SER A 125 1.15 9.20 -5.18
N ILE A 126 0.11 9.99 -4.87
CA ILE A 126 -1.16 9.95 -5.60
C ILE A 126 -0.97 10.55 -7.01
N ALA A 127 -0.35 11.73 -7.09
CA ALA A 127 -0.07 12.38 -8.37
C ALA A 127 0.79 11.52 -9.29
N TYR A 128 1.83 10.88 -8.75
CA TYR A 128 2.73 9.99 -9.47
C TYR A 128 2.00 8.79 -10.09
N ARG A 129 1.13 8.12 -9.33
CA ARG A 129 0.36 6.96 -9.83
C ARG A 129 -0.55 7.32 -11.00
N VAL A 130 -1.12 8.53 -10.97
CA VAL A 130 -1.97 9.04 -12.06
C VAL A 130 -1.11 9.52 -13.23
N TYR A 131 0.11 10.01 -12.98
CA TYR A 131 1.00 10.57 -13.99
C TYR A 131 1.72 9.51 -14.84
N VAL A 132 2.08 8.35 -14.26
CA VAL A 132 2.76 7.25 -14.99
C VAL A 132 2.06 6.85 -16.30
N PRO A 133 0.72 6.64 -16.34
CA PRO A 133 0.01 6.31 -17.59
C PRO A 133 0.03 7.38 -18.67
N PHE A 134 0.39 8.64 -18.36
CA PHE A 134 0.55 9.70 -19.36
C PHE A 134 1.93 9.66 -20.03
N VAL A 135 2.95 9.22 -19.28
CA VAL A 135 4.31 9.13 -19.78
C VAL A 135 4.57 7.82 -20.52
N VAL A 136 3.84 6.75 -20.16
CA VAL A 136 4.04 5.39 -20.66
C VAL A 136 2.87 4.96 -21.54
N PRO A 137 3.10 4.48 -22.80
CA PRO A 137 2.05 3.88 -23.62
C PRO A 137 1.39 2.69 -22.91
N ARG A 138 0.08 2.51 -23.13
CA ARG A 138 -0.72 1.47 -22.44
C ARG A 138 -0.13 0.06 -22.58
N GLU A 139 0.43 -0.27 -23.74
CA GLU A 139 1.07 -1.56 -24.04
C GLU A 139 2.32 -1.85 -23.21
N HIS A 140 2.99 -0.80 -22.67
CA HIS A 140 4.21 -0.91 -21.87
C HIS A 140 3.98 -0.66 -20.36
N LEU A 141 2.75 -0.44 -19.90
CA LEU A 141 2.46 -0.16 -18.50
C LEU A 141 2.88 -1.29 -17.56
N THR A 142 2.71 -2.55 -17.99
CA THR A 142 3.14 -3.72 -17.20
C THR A 142 4.65 -3.75 -17.01
N GLU A 143 5.40 -3.49 -18.08
CA GLU A 143 6.88 -3.41 -18.04
C GLU A 143 7.33 -2.23 -17.16
N ALA A 144 6.68 -1.06 -17.32
CA ALA A 144 6.98 0.12 -16.51
C ALA A 144 6.78 -0.17 -15.00
N ASN A 145 5.62 -0.72 -14.63
CA ASN A 145 5.32 -1.05 -13.25
C ASN A 145 6.30 -2.09 -12.67
N ALA A 146 6.70 -3.08 -13.46
CA ALA A 146 7.71 -4.06 -13.04
C ALA A 146 9.08 -3.40 -12.77
N LYS A 147 9.52 -2.47 -13.65
CA LYS A 147 10.76 -1.72 -13.46
C LYS A 147 10.70 -0.79 -12.23
N LEU A 148 9.58 -0.08 -12.05
CA LEU A 148 9.37 0.81 -10.89
C LEU A 148 9.38 0.02 -9.58
N GLN A 149 8.65 -1.10 -9.51
CA GLN A 149 8.61 -1.94 -8.32
C GLN A 149 9.97 -2.59 -8.02
N GLY A 150 10.67 -3.06 -9.04
CA GLY A 150 12.03 -3.59 -8.88
C GLY A 150 13.00 -2.56 -8.35
N SER A 151 12.95 -1.32 -8.89
CA SER A 151 13.79 -0.21 -8.42
C SER A 151 13.44 0.20 -6.99
N GLU A 152 12.15 0.23 -6.63
CA GLU A 152 11.70 0.54 -5.26
C GLU A 152 12.26 -0.47 -4.26
N SER A 153 12.21 -1.76 -4.58
CA SER A 153 12.77 -2.81 -3.74
C SER A 153 14.29 -2.70 -3.60
N ALA A 154 14.99 -2.41 -4.70
CA ALA A 154 16.43 -2.18 -4.68
C ALA A 154 16.80 -0.91 -3.87
N ALA A 155 16.05 0.18 -4.05
CA ALA A 155 16.22 1.43 -3.32
C ALA A 155 15.96 1.26 -1.82
N GLN A 156 15.01 0.41 -1.43
CA GLN A 156 14.74 0.10 -0.03
C GLN A 156 15.95 -0.59 0.62
N LEU A 157 16.47 -1.65 0.02
CA LEU A 157 17.63 -2.36 0.57
C LEU A 157 18.87 -1.46 0.62
N ALA A 158 19.19 -0.81 -0.49
CA ALA A 158 20.37 0.05 -0.60
C ALA A 158 20.24 1.31 0.26
N GLY A 159 19.03 1.88 0.38
CA GLY A 159 18.77 3.09 1.16
C GLY A 159 18.87 2.84 2.67
N LEU A 160 18.31 1.73 3.17
CA LEU A 160 18.40 1.37 4.59
C LEU A 160 19.86 1.10 4.99
N GLY A 161 20.58 0.27 4.21
CA GLY A 161 22.01 0.00 4.45
C GLY A 161 22.86 1.24 4.27
N GLY A 162 22.68 1.98 3.16
CA GLY A 162 23.39 3.22 2.86
C GLY A 162 23.13 4.31 3.90
N GLY A 163 21.89 4.42 4.41
CA GLY A 163 21.53 5.36 5.47
C GLY A 163 22.33 5.13 6.75
N GLY A 164 22.49 3.88 7.17
CA GLY A 164 23.33 3.56 8.32
C GLY A 164 24.81 3.87 8.08
N VAL A 165 25.34 3.53 6.88
CA VAL A 165 26.75 3.85 6.53
C VAL A 165 26.98 5.36 6.53
N LEU A 166 26.09 6.15 5.90
CA LEU A 166 26.18 7.61 5.88
C LEU A 166 26.07 8.20 7.29
N ALA A 167 25.15 7.69 8.10
CA ALA A 167 25.01 8.11 9.49
C ALA A 167 26.29 7.81 10.30
N GLY A 168 26.86 6.62 10.14
CA GLY A 168 28.09 6.24 10.83
C GLY A 168 29.34 6.98 10.36
N ALA A 169 29.42 7.36 9.06
CA ALA A 169 30.59 8.04 8.50
C ALA A 169 30.56 9.56 8.68
N PHE A 170 29.39 10.17 8.56
CA PHE A 170 29.21 11.63 8.55
C PHE A 170 28.30 12.13 9.67
N GLY A 171 27.75 11.24 10.52
CA GLY A 171 26.73 11.51 11.52
C GLY A 171 25.31 11.50 10.94
N ALA A 172 24.34 11.12 11.75
CA ALA A 172 22.95 10.95 11.33
C ALA A 172 22.32 12.25 10.75
N VAL A 173 22.67 13.40 11.31
CA VAL A 173 22.21 14.72 10.84
C VAL A 173 22.65 14.97 9.40
N ASN A 174 23.91 14.73 9.08
CA ASN A 174 24.46 14.94 7.74
C ASN A 174 23.96 13.89 6.74
N GLY A 175 23.57 12.72 7.22
CA GLY A 175 22.89 11.69 6.40
C GLY A 175 21.61 12.21 5.73
N LEU A 176 20.91 13.16 6.34
CA LEU A 176 19.70 13.80 5.77
C LEU A 176 20.00 14.67 4.55
N LEU A 177 21.23 15.19 4.41
CA LEU A 177 21.66 15.94 3.22
C LEU A 177 21.67 15.05 1.97
N ALA A 178 21.95 13.75 2.14
CA ALA A 178 21.89 12.81 1.03
C ALA A 178 20.45 12.68 0.49
N ASP A 179 19.44 12.59 1.36
CA ASP A 179 18.04 12.57 0.92
C ASP A 179 17.62 13.91 0.33
N ALA A 180 18.01 15.02 0.94
CA ALA A 180 17.78 16.35 0.37
C ALA A 180 18.33 16.45 -1.07
N ALA A 181 19.55 15.95 -1.32
CA ALA A 181 20.13 15.89 -2.66
C ALA A 181 19.30 15.01 -3.60
N THR A 182 18.73 13.91 -3.13
CA THR A 182 17.86 13.04 -3.95
C THR A 182 16.57 13.74 -4.36
N PHE A 183 15.95 14.54 -3.49
CA PHE A 183 14.79 15.36 -3.85
C PHE A 183 15.14 16.42 -4.88
N LEU A 184 16.34 17.03 -4.81
CA LEU A 184 16.82 17.95 -5.84
C LEU A 184 16.95 17.25 -7.18
N VAL A 185 17.59 16.07 -7.24
CA VAL A 185 17.73 15.27 -8.46
C VAL A 185 16.36 14.90 -9.02
N SER A 186 15.44 14.43 -8.18
CA SER A 186 14.06 14.10 -8.58
C SER A 186 13.34 15.32 -9.15
N THR A 187 13.49 16.49 -8.54
CA THR A 187 12.93 17.75 -9.03
C THR A 187 13.48 18.10 -10.42
N LEU A 188 14.79 18.06 -10.61
CA LEU A 188 15.44 18.33 -11.90
C LEU A 188 14.99 17.34 -12.98
N CYS A 189 14.85 16.05 -12.64
CA CYS A 189 14.30 15.04 -13.52
C CYS A 189 12.86 15.38 -13.95
N LEU A 190 11.99 15.75 -13.01
CA LEU A 190 10.61 16.16 -13.29
C LEU A 190 10.54 17.41 -14.18
N LEU A 191 11.39 18.40 -13.94
CA LEU A 191 11.49 19.60 -14.76
C LEU A 191 12.03 19.31 -16.18
N GLY A 192 12.81 18.24 -16.32
CA GLY A 192 13.33 17.78 -17.62
C GLY A 192 12.31 17.07 -18.52
N ILE A 193 11.17 16.61 -17.98
CA ILE A 193 10.11 15.95 -18.75
C ILE A 193 9.44 16.97 -19.69
N ARG A 194 9.29 16.61 -20.95
CA ARG A 194 8.74 17.51 -21.98
C ARG A 194 7.30 17.20 -22.37
N GLY A 195 6.78 16.03 -21.98
CA GLY A 195 5.40 15.65 -22.26
C GLY A 195 4.41 16.68 -21.70
N LYS A 196 3.49 17.15 -22.55
CA LYS A 196 2.40 18.03 -22.12
C LYS A 196 1.34 17.21 -21.41
N GLU A 197 1.07 17.53 -20.18
CA GLU A 197 -0.04 16.95 -19.42
C GLU A 197 -1.36 17.51 -19.96
N PRO A 198 -2.38 16.67 -20.26
CA PRO A 198 -3.72 17.14 -20.57
C PRO A 198 -4.27 17.97 -19.41
N ALA A 199 -5.08 18.98 -19.74
CA ALA A 199 -5.74 19.77 -18.70
C ALA A 199 -6.57 18.85 -17.78
N PRO A 200 -6.58 19.11 -16.46
CA PRO A 200 -7.36 18.30 -15.53
C PRO A 200 -8.84 18.30 -15.92
N GLU A 201 -9.42 17.12 -16.11
CA GLU A 201 -10.86 16.98 -16.32
C GLU A 201 -11.58 17.32 -15.02
N ARG A 202 -12.50 18.31 -15.07
CA ARG A 202 -13.34 18.61 -13.92
C ARG A 202 -14.40 17.52 -13.83
N PRO A 203 -14.45 16.72 -12.74
CA PRO A 203 -15.51 15.74 -12.58
C PRO A 203 -16.88 16.44 -12.51
N GLU A 204 -17.79 16.02 -13.34
CA GLU A 204 -19.14 16.63 -13.47
C GLU A 204 -19.96 16.53 -12.16
N ARG A 205 -19.65 15.63 -11.27
CA ARG A 205 -20.31 15.52 -9.95
C ARG A 205 -19.31 15.08 -8.88
N PRO A 206 -19.12 15.87 -7.80
CA PRO A 206 -18.42 15.39 -6.62
C PRO A 206 -19.30 14.33 -5.94
N GLN A 207 -19.05 13.05 -6.23
CA GLN A 207 -19.64 11.99 -5.43
C GLN A 207 -19.12 12.15 -4.00
N ALA A 208 -20.02 12.04 -3.03
CA ALA A 208 -19.63 12.21 -1.63
C ALA A 208 -18.70 11.06 -1.22
N LEU A 209 -17.38 11.29 -1.26
CA LEU A 209 -16.31 10.37 -0.87
C LEU A 209 -16.67 9.60 0.43
N ARG A 210 -17.33 10.28 1.37
CA ARG A 210 -17.83 9.66 2.60
C ARG A 210 -18.81 8.50 2.34
N LYS A 211 -19.69 8.64 1.34
CA LYS A 211 -20.65 7.57 0.99
C LYS A 211 -19.95 6.39 0.35
N GLU A 212 -18.98 6.63 -0.53
CA GLU A 212 -18.21 5.56 -1.18
C GLU A 212 -17.37 4.77 -0.19
N VAL A 213 -16.68 5.46 0.74
CA VAL A 213 -15.93 4.81 1.81
C VAL A 213 -16.84 4.05 2.77
N ALA A 214 -17.96 4.64 3.15
CA ALA A 214 -18.94 3.97 4.02
C ALA A 214 -19.53 2.73 3.36
N GLU A 215 -19.80 2.77 2.06
CA GLU A 215 -20.29 1.63 1.29
C GLU A 215 -19.23 0.52 1.18
N GLY A 216 -17.99 0.88 0.86
CA GLY A 216 -16.86 -0.04 0.83
C GLY A 216 -16.62 -0.69 2.20
N LEU A 217 -16.68 0.10 3.28
CA LEU A 217 -16.53 -0.39 4.65
C LEU A 217 -17.69 -1.32 5.04
N ARG A 218 -18.92 -0.94 4.73
CA ARG A 218 -20.09 -1.78 4.98
C ARG A 218 -20.00 -3.13 4.27
N HIS A 219 -19.53 -3.13 3.03
CA HIS A 219 -19.31 -4.36 2.26
C HIS A 219 -18.19 -5.21 2.89
N THR A 220 -17.06 -4.59 3.23
CA THR A 220 -15.93 -5.27 3.88
C THR A 220 -16.31 -5.90 5.22
N VAL A 221 -17.12 -5.21 6.05
CA VAL A 221 -17.54 -5.73 7.36
C VAL A 221 -18.57 -6.85 7.23
N ARG A 222 -19.42 -6.81 6.21
CA ARG A 222 -20.44 -7.85 5.99
C ARG A 222 -19.90 -9.12 5.37
N ASP A 223 -18.90 -9.00 4.52
CA ASP A 223 -18.29 -10.15 3.88
C ASP A 223 -17.33 -10.86 4.85
N PRO A 224 -17.52 -12.17 5.13
CA PRO A 224 -16.74 -12.89 6.11
C PRO A 224 -15.26 -13.02 5.74
N TYR A 225 -14.92 -13.10 4.45
CA TYR A 225 -13.53 -13.18 4.00
C TYR A 225 -12.83 -11.84 4.08
N LEU A 226 -13.46 -10.79 3.56
CA LEU A 226 -12.89 -9.43 3.58
C LEU A 226 -12.74 -8.93 5.01
N ARG A 227 -13.73 -9.20 5.89
CA ARG A 227 -13.68 -8.83 7.29
C ARG A 227 -12.47 -9.45 8.00
N VAL A 228 -12.30 -10.77 7.90
CA VAL A 228 -11.19 -11.47 8.56
C VAL A 228 -9.84 -11.00 8.04
N LEU A 229 -9.69 -10.88 6.72
CA LEU A 229 -8.43 -10.44 6.11
C LEU A 229 -8.10 -8.98 6.45
N THR A 230 -9.11 -8.09 6.48
CA THR A 230 -8.90 -6.68 6.83
C THR A 230 -8.56 -6.54 8.31
N THR A 231 -9.31 -7.20 9.21
CA THR A 231 -9.03 -7.17 10.65
C THR A 231 -7.63 -7.71 10.95
N TYR A 232 -7.27 -8.84 10.33
CA TYR A 232 -5.93 -9.40 10.44
C TYR A 232 -4.85 -8.41 9.95
N GLY A 233 -5.05 -7.81 8.77
CA GLY A 233 -4.11 -6.83 8.21
C GLY A 233 -3.94 -5.59 9.10
N THR A 234 -5.04 -5.06 9.64
CA THR A 234 -5.05 -3.90 10.55
C THR A 234 -4.31 -4.20 11.85
N VAL A 235 -4.61 -5.35 12.50
CA VAL A 235 -3.93 -5.77 13.73
C VAL A 235 -2.44 -6.04 13.47
N THR A 236 -2.13 -6.72 12.37
CA THR A 236 -0.73 -6.98 11.98
C THR A 236 0.04 -5.67 11.75
N ASN A 237 -0.53 -4.70 11.02
CA ASN A 237 0.12 -3.41 10.79
C ASN A 237 0.33 -2.64 12.10
N LEU A 238 -0.65 -2.64 12.99
CA LEU A 238 -0.55 -1.99 14.30
C LEU A 238 0.62 -2.54 15.12
N LEU A 239 0.71 -3.85 15.23
CA LEU A 239 1.77 -4.51 16.01
C LEU A 239 3.14 -4.42 15.33
N LEU A 240 3.17 -4.55 13.99
CA LEU A 240 4.38 -4.45 13.18
C LEU A 240 5.01 -3.07 13.30
N THR A 241 4.21 -2.02 13.13
CA THR A 241 4.71 -0.64 13.22
C THR A 241 5.04 -0.25 14.66
N GLY A 242 4.34 -0.83 15.64
CA GLY A 242 4.67 -0.65 17.05
C GLY A 242 6.07 -1.14 17.39
N TYR A 243 6.44 -2.37 17.00
CA TYR A 243 7.80 -2.85 17.26
C TYR A 243 8.85 -2.12 16.42
N GLN A 244 8.54 -1.79 15.16
CA GLN A 244 9.47 -1.06 14.28
C GLN A 244 9.79 0.33 14.81
N ALA A 245 8.82 1.03 15.43
CA ALA A 245 9.00 2.37 15.98
C ALA A 245 10.01 2.41 17.14
N ILE A 246 10.08 1.35 17.95
CA ILE A 246 11.01 1.25 19.08
C ILE A 246 12.30 0.50 18.76
N LEU A 247 12.38 -0.13 17.57
CA LEU A 247 13.51 -0.99 17.19
C LEU A 247 14.83 -0.24 17.13
N THR A 248 14.86 0.95 16.54
CA THR A 248 16.09 1.78 16.48
C THR A 248 16.53 2.19 17.87
N VAL A 249 15.61 2.55 18.76
CA VAL A 249 15.92 2.87 20.16
C VAL A 249 16.53 1.66 20.89
N PHE A 250 15.97 0.46 20.67
CA PHE A 250 16.47 -0.79 21.23
C PHE A 250 17.87 -1.12 20.74
N LEU A 251 18.15 -0.96 19.43
CA LEU A 251 19.46 -1.21 18.85
C LEU A 251 20.53 -0.28 19.44
N VAL A 252 20.21 1.02 19.60
CA VAL A 252 21.18 2.01 20.07
C VAL A 252 21.36 1.94 21.58
N ARG A 253 20.27 1.89 22.36
CA ARG A 253 20.32 2.01 23.84
C ARG A 253 20.55 0.70 24.58
N GLU A 254 19.95 -0.41 24.13
CA GLU A 254 20.11 -1.70 24.83
C GLU A 254 21.23 -2.56 24.20
N LEU A 255 21.34 -2.57 22.87
CA LEU A 255 22.36 -3.38 22.20
C LEU A 255 23.66 -2.63 21.94
N HIS A 256 23.68 -1.30 22.16
CA HIS A 256 24.85 -0.41 21.95
C HIS A 256 25.43 -0.55 20.55
N VAL A 257 24.55 -0.73 19.55
CA VAL A 257 24.93 -0.89 18.14
C VAL A 257 25.23 0.47 17.54
N GLY A 258 26.38 0.61 16.88
CA GLY A 258 26.76 1.84 16.18
C GLY A 258 25.85 2.13 14.97
N GLU A 259 25.74 3.40 14.60
CA GLU A 259 24.81 3.91 13.58
C GLU A 259 24.91 3.17 12.24
N ALA A 260 26.13 2.87 11.77
CA ALA A 260 26.37 2.12 10.54
C ALA A 260 25.76 0.70 10.60
N ALA A 261 25.91 0.01 11.73
CA ALA A 261 25.40 -1.34 11.89
C ALA A 261 23.87 -1.37 12.01
N VAL A 262 23.23 -0.32 12.57
CA VAL A 262 21.77 -0.19 12.60
C VAL A 262 21.19 -0.28 11.18
N GLY A 263 21.75 0.47 10.24
CA GLY A 263 21.27 0.42 8.83
C GLY A 263 21.41 -0.96 8.20
N TRP A 264 22.54 -1.65 8.41
CA TRP A 264 22.74 -3.00 7.88
C TRP A 264 21.81 -4.04 8.50
N LEU A 265 21.52 -3.94 9.79
CA LEU A 265 20.58 -4.84 10.47
C LEU A 265 19.14 -4.65 9.95
N LEU A 266 18.73 -3.40 9.70
CA LEU A 266 17.42 -3.08 9.12
C LEU A 266 17.36 -3.53 7.65
N ALA A 267 18.40 -3.30 6.86
CA ALA A 267 18.49 -3.77 5.48
C ALA A 267 18.43 -5.30 5.39
N GLY A 268 19.13 -6.01 6.28
CA GLY A 268 19.10 -7.46 6.38
C GLY A 268 17.68 -8.00 6.63
N SER A 269 16.92 -7.32 7.50
CA SER A 269 15.51 -7.66 7.75
C SER A 269 14.65 -7.50 6.49
N SER A 270 14.93 -6.52 5.63
CA SER A 270 14.16 -6.23 4.42
C SER A 270 14.35 -7.26 3.30
N VAL A 271 15.47 -8.03 3.31
CA VAL A 271 15.71 -9.13 2.33
C VAL A 271 14.56 -10.13 2.33
N GLY A 272 14.01 -10.42 3.51
CA GLY A 272 12.86 -11.32 3.65
C GLY A 272 11.63 -10.88 2.86
N GLY A 273 11.39 -9.58 2.76
CA GLY A 273 10.28 -9.02 1.96
C GLY A 273 10.42 -9.36 0.47
N LEU A 274 11.63 -9.23 -0.11
CA LEU A 274 11.90 -9.63 -1.49
C LEU A 274 11.68 -11.13 -1.70
N LEU A 275 12.22 -11.96 -0.82
CA LEU A 275 12.02 -13.41 -0.88
C LEU A 275 10.54 -13.76 -0.74
N GLY A 276 9.80 -13.05 0.11
CA GLY A 276 8.36 -13.23 0.30
C GLY A 276 7.55 -12.98 -0.97
N ALA A 277 7.88 -11.95 -1.74
CA ALA A 277 7.23 -11.67 -3.02
C ALA A 277 7.47 -12.79 -4.04
N VAL A 278 8.69 -13.34 -4.10
CA VAL A 278 9.05 -14.45 -4.99
C VAL A 278 8.37 -15.77 -4.57
N VAL A 279 8.33 -16.06 -3.26
CA VAL A 279 7.78 -17.30 -2.70
C VAL A 279 6.25 -17.33 -2.73
N ALA A 280 5.57 -16.18 -2.74
CA ALA A 280 4.11 -16.09 -2.68
C ALA A 280 3.40 -16.92 -3.77
N THR A 281 3.82 -16.76 -5.03
CA THR A 281 3.18 -17.46 -6.17
C THR A 281 3.38 -18.97 -6.13
N PRO A 282 4.59 -19.54 -5.99
CA PRO A 282 4.78 -20.98 -5.89
C PRO A 282 4.08 -21.60 -4.67
N MET A 283 4.03 -20.90 -3.53
CA MET A 283 3.29 -21.33 -2.35
C MET A 283 1.79 -21.42 -2.62
N ALA A 284 1.21 -20.39 -3.22
CA ALA A 284 -0.20 -20.36 -3.59
C ALA A 284 -0.54 -21.48 -4.60
N ARG A 285 0.32 -21.75 -5.59
CA ARG A 285 0.11 -22.83 -6.57
C ARG A 285 0.20 -24.22 -5.96
N ARG A 286 1.16 -24.46 -5.07
CA ARG A 286 1.42 -25.80 -4.51
C ARG A 286 0.39 -26.18 -3.43
N PHE A 287 0.09 -25.26 -2.52
CA PHE A 287 -0.73 -25.54 -1.34
C PHE A 287 -2.16 -24.98 -1.43
N GLY A 288 -2.45 -24.17 -2.45
CA GLY A 288 -3.66 -23.38 -2.57
C GLY A 288 -3.51 -22.00 -1.95
N THR A 289 -4.36 -21.05 -2.34
CA THR A 289 -4.24 -19.66 -1.92
C THR A 289 -4.54 -19.45 -0.43
N ALA A 290 -5.58 -20.11 0.11
CA ALA A 290 -5.91 -19.99 1.53
C ALA A 290 -4.88 -20.72 2.42
N ARG A 291 -4.60 -21.99 2.13
CA ARG A 291 -3.62 -22.78 2.89
C ARG A 291 -2.20 -22.24 2.76
N GLY A 292 -1.78 -21.80 1.55
CA GLY A 292 -0.48 -21.22 1.31
C GLY A 292 -0.28 -19.96 2.16
N MET A 293 -1.29 -19.08 2.25
CA MET A 293 -1.26 -17.91 3.09
C MET A 293 -1.14 -18.27 4.58
N LEU A 294 -1.95 -19.22 5.07
CA LEU A 294 -1.88 -19.72 6.45
C LEU A 294 -0.51 -20.30 6.77
N LEU A 295 0.03 -21.17 5.91
CA LEU A 295 1.34 -21.78 6.09
C LEU A 295 2.44 -20.73 6.16
N CYS A 296 2.46 -19.76 5.23
CA CYS A 296 3.42 -18.66 5.28
C CYS A 296 3.36 -17.93 6.62
N LYS A 297 2.15 -17.64 7.13
CA LYS A 297 2.01 -16.87 8.38
C LYS A 297 2.39 -17.67 9.62
N PHE A 298 1.86 -18.86 9.77
CA PHE A 298 2.16 -19.69 10.95
C PHE A 298 3.62 -20.16 11.00
N ALA A 299 4.25 -20.40 9.84
CA ALA A 299 5.65 -20.77 9.80
C ALA A 299 6.59 -19.60 10.10
N THR A 300 6.23 -18.36 9.74
CA THR A 300 7.15 -17.22 9.84
C THR A 300 6.90 -16.32 11.06
N ALA A 301 5.66 -16.20 11.53
CA ALA A 301 5.32 -15.30 12.63
C ALA A 301 6.08 -15.58 13.93
N PRO A 302 6.31 -16.85 14.36
CA PRO A 302 7.09 -17.14 15.56
C PRO A 302 8.53 -16.65 15.51
N PHE A 303 9.13 -16.51 14.31
CA PHE A 303 10.48 -16.00 14.16
C PHE A 303 10.61 -14.52 14.56
N GLY A 304 9.52 -13.78 14.64
CA GLY A 304 9.50 -12.45 15.24
C GLY A 304 10.00 -12.43 16.68
N LEU A 305 9.84 -13.54 17.42
CA LEU A 305 10.31 -13.69 18.79
C LEU A 305 11.85 -13.76 18.92
N LEU A 306 12.57 -13.93 17.80
CA LEU A 306 14.03 -13.83 17.77
C LEU A 306 14.51 -12.38 17.96
N ILE A 307 13.67 -11.38 17.62
CA ILE A 307 14.03 -9.96 17.72
C ILE A 307 14.34 -9.55 19.16
N PRO A 308 13.46 -9.78 20.17
CA PRO A 308 13.76 -9.44 21.57
C PRO A 308 14.82 -10.35 22.22
N LEU A 309 15.16 -11.48 21.61
CA LEU A 309 16.27 -12.37 22.05
C LEU A 309 17.64 -11.88 21.65
N ALA A 310 17.71 -10.84 20.79
CA ALA A 310 18.98 -10.25 20.40
C ALA A 310 19.73 -9.68 21.60
N GLU A 311 21.04 -9.94 21.67
CA GLU A 311 21.96 -9.48 22.69
C GLU A 311 23.22 -8.89 22.04
N PRO A 312 24.00 -8.06 22.76
CA PRO A 312 25.28 -7.58 22.25
C PRO A 312 26.20 -8.74 21.86
N GLY A 313 27.01 -8.56 20.82
CA GLY A 313 27.88 -9.58 20.25
C GLY A 313 27.23 -10.34 19.09
N TRP A 314 27.59 -11.63 18.91
CA TRP A 314 27.13 -12.40 17.75
C TRP A 314 25.61 -12.62 17.71
N ARG A 315 24.93 -12.60 18.86
CA ARG A 315 23.47 -12.78 18.96
C ARG A 315 22.67 -11.64 18.35
N VAL A 316 23.31 -10.51 18.04
CA VAL A 316 22.65 -9.43 17.30
C VAL A 316 22.10 -9.88 15.93
N VAL A 317 22.70 -10.96 15.34
CA VAL A 317 22.24 -11.57 14.08
C VAL A 317 20.82 -12.15 14.18
N LEU A 318 20.34 -12.48 15.38
CA LEU A 318 18.95 -12.95 15.58
C LEU A 318 17.92 -11.92 15.11
N LEU A 319 18.25 -10.63 15.21
CA LEU A 319 17.37 -9.55 14.81
C LEU A 319 17.11 -9.51 13.28
N PRO A 320 18.13 -9.40 12.40
CA PRO A 320 17.88 -9.41 10.96
C PRO A 320 17.33 -10.76 10.48
N VAL A 321 17.70 -11.88 11.10
CA VAL A 321 17.13 -13.20 10.76
C VAL A 321 15.65 -13.25 11.11
N GLY A 322 15.27 -12.91 12.35
CA GLY A 322 13.87 -12.86 12.79
C GLY A 322 13.05 -11.90 11.96
N GLY A 323 13.59 -10.69 11.72
CA GLY A 323 12.96 -9.66 10.89
C GLY A 323 12.77 -10.09 9.44
N ALA A 324 13.78 -10.74 8.83
CA ALA A 324 13.68 -11.24 7.46
C ALA A 324 12.63 -12.34 7.31
N VAL A 325 12.62 -13.33 8.21
CA VAL A 325 11.63 -14.41 8.17
C VAL A 325 10.22 -13.86 8.39
N LEU A 326 10.05 -12.92 9.34
CA LEU A 326 8.78 -12.25 9.59
C LEU A 326 8.31 -11.46 8.35
N ALA A 327 9.21 -10.67 7.73
CA ALA A 327 8.92 -9.90 6.53
C ALA A 327 8.54 -10.80 5.33
N LEU A 328 9.20 -11.96 5.17
CA LEU A 328 8.85 -12.96 4.17
C LEU A 328 7.39 -13.37 4.29
N GLY A 329 6.94 -13.71 5.49
CA GLY A 329 5.54 -14.11 5.72
C GLY A 329 4.55 -12.96 5.51
N VAL A 330 4.90 -11.73 5.92
CA VAL A 330 4.05 -10.55 5.75
C VAL A 330 3.85 -10.23 4.26
N VAL A 331 4.93 -10.17 3.50
CA VAL A 331 4.87 -9.83 2.07
C VAL A 331 4.20 -10.94 1.26
N SER A 332 4.52 -12.22 1.53
CA SER A 332 3.85 -13.34 0.83
C SER A 332 2.33 -13.30 1.01
N ALA A 333 1.86 -13.05 2.23
CA ALA A 333 0.42 -12.93 2.49
C ALA A 333 -0.19 -11.71 1.81
N ASN A 334 0.50 -10.55 1.80
CA ASN A 334 0.01 -9.33 1.15
C ASN A 334 -0.16 -9.54 -0.37
N VAL A 335 0.77 -10.25 -1.02
CA VAL A 335 0.67 -10.61 -2.45
C VAL A 335 -0.56 -11.49 -2.71
N ILE A 336 -0.76 -12.55 -1.90
CA ILE A 336 -1.91 -13.45 -2.05
C ILE A 336 -3.23 -12.71 -1.78
N GLN A 337 -3.29 -11.88 -0.72
CA GLN A 337 -4.47 -11.07 -0.40
C GLN A 337 -4.78 -10.03 -1.49
N GLY A 338 -3.76 -9.43 -2.09
CA GLY A 338 -3.93 -8.48 -3.20
C GLY A 338 -4.56 -9.15 -4.41
N ALA A 339 -4.04 -10.31 -4.81
CA ALA A 339 -4.58 -11.11 -5.91
C ALA A 339 -6.02 -11.58 -5.63
N PHE A 340 -6.29 -12.04 -4.40
CA PHE A 340 -7.63 -12.42 -3.97
C PHE A 340 -8.62 -11.27 -4.11
N ARG A 341 -8.31 -10.08 -3.61
CA ARG A 341 -9.21 -8.92 -3.73
C ARG A 341 -9.54 -8.57 -5.17
N GLN A 342 -8.54 -8.62 -6.06
CA GLN A 342 -8.74 -8.32 -7.48
C GLN A 342 -9.65 -9.32 -8.19
N GLN A 343 -9.62 -10.60 -7.78
CA GLN A 343 -10.44 -11.66 -8.40
C GLN A 343 -11.82 -11.76 -7.76
N TYR A 344 -11.92 -11.55 -6.45
CA TYR A 344 -13.14 -11.77 -5.67
C TYR A 344 -14.09 -10.58 -5.68
N CYS A 345 -13.57 -9.35 -5.67
CA CYS A 345 -14.42 -8.17 -5.57
C CYS A 345 -15.01 -7.79 -6.94
N PRO A 346 -16.30 -7.45 -7.02
CA PRO A 346 -16.90 -6.91 -8.24
C PRO A 346 -16.12 -5.68 -8.73
N PRO A 347 -15.86 -5.54 -10.04
CA PRO A 347 -15.06 -4.44 -10.59
C PRO A 347 -15.54 -3.04 -10.15
N GLN A 348 -16.88 -2.87 -10.03
CA GLN A 348 -17.51 -1.60 -9.64
C GLN A 348 -17.24 -1.22 -8.17
N LEU A 349 -17.02 -2.22 -7.29
CA LEU A 349 -16.80 -2.02 -5.85
C LEU A 349 -15.33 -2.17 -5.46
N LEU A 350 -14.48 -2.70 -6.35
CA LEU A 350 -13.07 -2.98 -6.05
C LEU A 350 -12.32 -1.73 -5.54
N GLY A 351 -12.54 -0.58 -6.18
CA GLY A 351 -11.93 0.69 -5.76
C GLY A 351 -12.37 1.11 -4.35
N ARG A 352 -13.68 1.05 -4.06
CA ARG A 352 -14.27 1.43 -2.76
C ARG A 352 -13.82 0.50 -1.64
N ILE A 353 -13.81 -0.82 -1.89
CA ILE A 353 -13.33 -1.83 -0.94
C ILE A 353 -11.84 -1.62 -0.67
N THR A 354 -11.03 -1.45 -1.72
CA THR A 354 -9.58 -1.24 -1.59
C THR A 354 -9.28 0.05 -0.81
N ALA A 355 -10.00 1.14 -1.06
CA ALA A 355 -9.86 2.38 -0.30
C ALA A 355 -10.18 2.18 1.19
N SER A 356 -11.29 1.50 1.51
CA SER A 356 -11.69 1.22 2.90
C SER A 356 -10.67 0.33 3.63
N VAL A 357 -10.16 -0.72 2.98
CA VAL A 357 -9.10 -1.58 3.51
C VAL A 357 -7.80 -0.79 3.73
N SER A 358 -7.45 0.10 2.80
CA SER A 358 -6.26 0.93 2.92
C SER A 358 -6.35 1.91 4.09
N VAL A 359 -7.53 2.53 4.29
CA VAL A 359 -7.76 3.41 5.45
C VAL A 359 -7.59 2.66 6.77
N ALA A 360 -8.15 1.46 6.88
CA ALA A 360 -8.01 0.64 8.08
C ALA A 360 -6.53 0.26 8.34
N ASN A 361 -5.83 -0.19 7.29
CA ASN A 361 -4.45 -0.64 7.39
C ASN A 361 -3.46 0.52 7.63
N PHE A 362 -3.56 1.61 6.88
CA PHE A 362 -2.67 2.77 7.05
C PHE A 362 -3.01 3.56 8.32
N GLY A 363 -4.30 3.59 8.72
CA GLY A 363 -4.70 4.20 9.98
C GLY A 363 -4.15 3.48 11.21
N ALA A 364 -3.89 2.19 11.11
CA ALA A 364 -3.26 1.42 12.17
C ALA A 364 -1.78 1.79 12.40
N ILE A 365 -1.08 2.34 11.38
CA ILE A 365 0.35 2.65 11.45
C ILE A 365 0.68 3.70 12.51
N PRO A 366 0.11 4.92 12.49
CA PRO A 366 0.38 5.91 13.53
C PRO A 366 -0.02 5.44 14.92
N VAL A 367 -1.16 4.75 15.03
CA VAL A 367 -1.64 4.19 16.32
C VAL A 367 -0.66 3.14 16.84
N GLY A 368 -0.21 2.22 15.98
CA GLY A 368 0.77 1.20 16.32
C GLY A 368 2.10 1.79 16.75
N SER A 369 2.60 2.80 16.03
CA SER A 369 3.84 3.49 16.38
C SER A 369 3.76 4.13 17.76
N LEU A 370 2.67 4.87 18.08
CA LEU A 370 2.46 5.48 19.39
C LEU A 370 2.31 4.41 20.48
N LEU A 371 1.57 3.34 20.22
CA LEU A 371 1.44 2.21 21.14
C LEU A 371 2.80 1.60 21.48
N GLY A 372 3.66 1.38 20.49
CA GLY A 372 5.04 0.92 20.68
C GLY A 372 5.83 1.87 21.57
N GLY A 373 5.73 3.19 21.34
CA GLY A 373 6.38 4.20 22.16
C GLY A 373 5.93 4.22 23.61
N VAL A 374 4.61 4.13 23.86
CA VAL A 374 4.05 4.07 25.21
C VAL A 374 4.49 2.78 25.91
N LEU A 375 4.36 1.63 25.25
CA LEU A 375 4.78 0.34 25.83
C LEU A 375 6.29 0.32 26.14
N GLY A 376 7.11 0.82 25.21
CA GLY A 376 8.56 0.92 25.40
C GLY A 376 8.95 1.88 26.53
N GLY A 377 8.19 2.97 26.73
CA GLY A 377 8.42 3.91 27.82
C GLY A 377 7.98 3.40 29.19
N VAL A 378 6.87 2.63 29.26
CA VAL A 378 6.30 2.16 30.52
C VAL A 378 6.88 0.81 30.97
N LEU A 379 6.99 -0.14 30.04
CA LEU A 379 7.43 -1.52 30.33
C LEU A 379 8.93 -1.72 30.13
N GLY A 380 9.60 -0.81 29.43
CA GLY A 380 10.94 -0.99 28.91
C GLY A 380 10.94 -1.56 27.47
N LEU A 381 12.04 -1.39 26.75
CA LEU A 381 12.12 -1.72 25.33
C LEU A 381 11.98 -3.21 25.05
N ARG A 382 12.72 -4.06 25.77
CA ARG A 382 12.70 -5.51 25.56
C ARG A 382 11.36 -6.17 25.88
N PRO A 383 10.70 -5.89 27.04
CA PRO A 383 9.34 -6.38 27.30
C PRO A 383 8.30 -5.90 26.28
N ALA A 384 8.40 -4.64 25.83
CA ALA A 384 7.53 -4.11 24.79
C ALA A 384 7.72 -4.86 23.46
N LEU A 385 8.97 -5.15 23.05
CA LEU A 385 9.26 -5.99 21.88
C LEU A 385 8.69 -7.39 22.01
N TRP A 386 8.82 -8.03 23.18
CA TRP A 386 8.20 -9.34 23.44
C TRP A 386 6.69 -9.29 23.25
N LEU A 387 6.02 -8.30 23.84
CA LEU A 387 4.57 -8.16 23.75
C LEU A 387 4.10 -7.94 22.29
N LEU A 388 4.78 -7.06 21.56
CA LEU A 388 4.42 -6.72 20.18
C LEU A 388 4.71 -7.87 19.21
N THR A 389 5.85 -8.55 19.33
CA THR A 389 6.19 -9.68 18.47
C THR A 389 5.42 -10.94 18.79
N ALA A 390 5.12 -11.22 20.08
CA ALA A 390 4.21 -12.28 20.46
C ALA A 390 2.78 -11.99 19.98
N GLY A 391 2.33 -10.74 20.11
CA GLY A 391 1.07 -10.29 19.53
C GLY A 391 0.99 -10.53 18.02
N LEU A 392 2.09 -10.28 17.27
CA LEU A 392 2.18 -10.61 15.84
C LEU A 392 2.01 -12.12 15.58
N ALA A 393 2.65 -12.96 16.38
CA ALA A 393 2.52 -14.41 16.25
C ALA A 393 1.07 -14.85 16.52
N VAL A 394 0.48 -14.35 17.62
CA VAL A 394 -0.90 -14.65 18.02
C VAL A 394 -1.91 -14.08 17.02
N SER A 395 -1.66 -12.90 16.44
CA SER A 395 -2.56 -12.30 15.45
C SER A 395 -2.82 -13.21 14.25
N SER A 396 -1.89 -14.11 13.92
CA SER A 396 -2.07 -15.10 12.86
C SER A 396 -3.26 -16.05 13.15
N ALA A 397 -3.62 -16.24 14.43
CA ALA A 397 -4.78 -17.03 14.82
C ALA A 397 -6.12 -16.39 14.38
N LEU A 398 -6.16 -15.06 14.15
CA LEU A 398 -7.34 -14.40 13.60
C LEU A 398 -7.75 -14.97 12.22
N LEU A 399 -6.78 -15.45 11.46
CA LEU A 399 -7.05 -16.09 10.16
C LEU A 399 -7.79 -17.42 10.32
N LEU A 400 -7.65 -18.09 11.47
CA LEU A 400 -8.36 -19.34 11.78
C LEU A 400 -9.80 -19.12 12.25
N ALA A 401 -10.13 -17.93 12.74
CA ALA A 401 -11.48 -17.57 13.19
C ALA A 401 -12.48 -17.43 12.04
N GLY A 402 -12.01 -17.42 10.79
CA GLY A 402 -12.81 -17.25 9.59
C GLY A 402 -12.97 -18.54 8.77
N PRO A 403 -13.63 -18.42 7.61
CA PRO A 403 -13.86 -19.54 6.71
C PRO A 403 -12.59 -20.06 6.02
N LEU A 404 -11.44 -19.42 6.27
CA LEU A 404 -10.16 -19.70 5.60
C LEU A 404 -9.58 -21.07 5.97
N ARG A 405 -9.74 -21.51 7.23
CA ARG A 405 -9.12 -22.76 7.72
C ARG A 405 -9.62 -24.02 7.01
N ALA A 406 -10.87 -24.00 6.58
CA ALA A 406 -11.54 -25.16 5.98
C ALA A 406 -11.29 -25.27 4.46
N ARG A 407 -10.69 -24.24 3.83
CA ARG A 407 -10.54 -24.18 2.38
C ARG A 407 -9.08 -24.32 1.96
N ARG A 408 -8.88 -24.99 0.82
CA ARG A 408 -7.57 -25.01 0.14
C ARG A 408 -7.32 -23.69 -0.57
N ASP A 409 -8.34 -23.23 -1.31
CA ASP A 409 -8.29 -22.01 -2.10
C ASP A 409 -9.31 -20.99 -1.62
N LEU A 410 -8.97 -19.70 -1.75
CA LEU A 410 -9.87 -18.60 -1.56
C LEU A 410 -10.92 -18.60 -2.69
N PRO A 411 -12.19 -18.25 -2.41
CA PRO A 411 -13.21 -18.20 -3.43
C PRO A 411 -12.90 -17.13 -4.47
N THR A 412 -13.26 -17.40 -5.73
CA THR A 412 -13.11 -16.43 -6.83
C THR A 412 -14.34 -15.56 -7.01
N GLU A 413 -15.47 -15.97 -6.43
CA GLU A 413 -16.73 -15.22 -6.48
C GLU A 413 -17.31 -15.03 -5.09
N PRO A 414 -17.92 -13.87 -4.81
CA PRO A 414 -18.61 -13.65 -3.55
C PRO A 414 -19.77 -14.65 -3.42
N PRO A 415 -20.11 -15.10 -2.20
CA PRO A 415 -21.27 -15.95 -2.00
C PRO A 415 -22.50 -15.24 -2.56
N THR A 416 -23.14 -15.87 -3.55
CA THR A 416 -24.39 -15.39 -4.12
C THR A 416 -25.42 -15.33 -2.99
N HIS A 417 -25.76 -14.13 -2.53
CA HIS A 417 -26.98 -14.01 -1.76
C HIS A 417 -28.11 -14.56 -2.62
N PRO A 418 -28.98 -15.44 -2.10
CA PRO A 418 -30.16 -15.84 -2.83
C PRO A 418 -30.83 -14.56 -3.34
N PRO A 419 -31.23 -14.51 -4.62
CA PRO A 419 -31.86 -13.32 -5.18
C PRO A 419 -32.95 -12.88 -4.20
N ALA A 420 -32.93 -11.58 -3.86
CA ALA A 420 -34.02 -11.01 -3.05
C ALA A 420 -35.32 -11.52 -3.67
N ARG A 421 -36.18 -12.17 -2.85
CA ARG A 421 -37.49 -12.63 -3.32
C ARG A 421 -38.06 -11.56 -4.20
N PRO A 422 -38.42 -11.89 -5.45
CA PRO A 422 -39.09 -10.91 -6.29
C PRO A 422 -40.23 -10.28 -5.46
N PRO A 423 -40.43 -8.96 -5.54
CA PRO A 423 -41.54 -8.32 -4.81
C PRO A 423 -42.76 -9.17 -5.06
N ALA A 424 -43.45 -9.54 -3.99
CA ALA A 424 -44.65 -10.34 -4.07
C ALA A 424 -45.56 -9.68 -5.15
N GLN A 425 -45.89 -10.45 -6.18
CA GLN A 425 -46.78 -10.00 -7.19
C GLN A 425 -48.05 -9.50 -6.45
N PRO A 426 -48.54 -8.29 -6.76
CA PRO A 426 -49.81 -7.83 -6.19
C PRO A 426 -50.84 -8.94 -6.42
N PRO A 427 -51.74 -9.19 -5.46
CA PRO A 427 -52.76 -10.21 -5.59
C PRO A 427 -53.47 -9.97 -6.93
N ALA A 428 -53.57 -11.01 -7.76
CA ALA A 428 -54.26 -10.95 -9.01
C ALA A 428 -55.65 -10.34 -8.71
N GLU A 429 -55.92 -9.17 -9.28
CA GLU A 429 -57.19 -8.51 -9.26
C GLU A 429 -58.20 -9.55 -9.75
N ARG A 430 -59.12 -9.94 -8.89
CA ARG A 430 -60.19 -10.90 -9.27
C ARG A 430 -60.90 -10.29 -10.45
N ALA A 431 -60.76 -10.90 -11.61
CA ALA A 431 -61.57 -10.58 -12.79
C ALA A 431 -63.03 -10.67 -12.40
N GLU A 432 -63.76 -9.54 -12.48
CA GLU A 432 -65.18 -9.50 -12.40
C GLU A 432 -65.77 -10.42 -13.48
N PRO A 433 -66.79 -11.21 -13.19
CA PRO A 433 -67.44 -12.06 -14.18
C PRO A 433 -68.14 -11.19 -15.26
N ALA A 434 -67.69 -11.34 -16.51
CA ALA A 434 -68.29 -10.70 -17.67
C ALA A 434 -69.77 -11.08 -17.81
N ALA A 435 -70.62 -10.05 -18.04
CA ALA A 435 -72.02 -10.19 -18.35
C ALA A 435 -72.22 -10.94 -19.69
N PRO A 436 -73.28 -11.73 -19.83
CA PRO A 436 -73.56 -12.48 -21.06
C PRO A 436 -74.31 -11.57 -22.08
N GLY A 437 -73.73 -11.43 -23.26
CA GLY A 437 -74.41 -10.77 -24.36
C GLY A 437 -73.46 -10.37 -25.50
N ASP A 438 -73.77 -10.98 -26.64
CA ASP A 438 -73.46 -10.68 -28.02
C ASP A 438 -72.33 -11.48 -28.69
N SER A 439 -72.76 -12.40 -29.49
CA SER A 439 -72.02 -13.14 -30.52
C SER A 439 -71.77 -12.21 -31.72
N PRO A 440 -70.58 -12.10 -32.25
CA PRO A 440 -70.35 -11.56 -33.59
C PRO A 440 -70.33 -12.65 -34.63
N GLU A 441 -70.96 -12.34 -35.75
CA GLU A 441 -71.03 -13.12 -37.00
C GLU A 441 -69.59 -13.36 -37.63
N PRO A 442 -69.46 -14.40 -38.47
CA PRO A 442 -68.20 -14.68 -39.15
C PRO A 442 -68.05 -13.91 -40.44
N SER A 443 -67.01 -13.10 -40.60
CA SER A 443 -66.64 -12.52 -41.87
C SER A 443 -65.32 -12.95 -42.36
N ASP A 444 -65.36 -13.50 -43.52
CA ASP A 444 -64.38 -13.55 -44.65
C ASP A 444 -62.93 -14.03 -44.51
N SER A 445 -62.70 -14.96 -45.42
CA SER A 445 -61.43 -15.60 -45.81
C SER A 445 -60.34 -14.64 -46.30
N PRO A 446 -59.08 -14.90 -46.06
CA PRO A 446 -57.98 -14.08 -46.60
C PRO A 446 -57.54 -14.56 -48.02
N ASP A 447 -57.27 -13.53 -48.83
CA ASP A 447 -56.76 -13.50 -50.19
C ASP A 447 -55.38 -14.24 -50.37
N PRO A 448 -55.23 -15.01 -51.50
CA PRO A 448 -54.04 -15.89 -51.70
C PRO A 448 -52.80 -15.18 -52.29
N ALA A 449 -52.61 -13.86 -52.17
CA ALA A 449 -51.55 -13.14 -52.89
C ALA A 449 -50.18 -13.00 -52.14
N ASP A 450 -50.04 -13.44 -50.88
CA ASP A 450 -48.84 -13.12 -50.09
C ASP A 450 -47.88 -14.32 -49.82
N ARG A 451 -47.86 -15.29 -50.72
CA ARG A 451 -46.94 -16.46 -50.65
C ARG A 451 -45.68 -16.37 -51.53
N ARG A 452 -45.12 -15.17 -51.75
CA ARG A 452 -43.90 -15.06 -52.61
C ARG A 452 -42.73 -14.27 -52.06
N ALA A 453 -42.55 -14.15 -50.75
CA ALA A 453 -41.45 -13.38 -50.19
C ALA A 453 -40.63 -14.11 -49.10
N LEU A 454 -40.51 -15.44 -49.12
CA LEU A 454 -39.64 -16.18 -48.21
C LEU A 454 -38.89 -17.32 -48.93
N ARG A 455 -38.01 -16.95 -49.86
CA ARG A 455 -36.89 -17.78 -50.30
C ARG A 455 -35.72 -16.86 -50.65
N TYR A 456 -34.58 -17.21 -50.10
CA TYR A 456 -33.25 -16.67 -50.25
C TYR A 456 -32.72 -15.90 -49.01
N ALA A 457 -31.99 -16.62 -48.17
CA ALA A 457 -30.62 -16.32 -47.72
C ALA A 457 -30.16 -17.34 -46.68
N VAL A 458 -29.42 -18.33 -47.16
CA VAL A 458 -28.42 -19.10 -46.38
C VAL A 458 -27.07 -18.52 -46.79
N PRO A 459 -26.17 -18.14 -45.91
CA PRO A 459 -24.75 -18.14 -46.21
C PRO A 459 -24.05 -19.32 -45.56
N GLU A 460 -23.28 -20.00 -46.38
CA GLU A 460 -22.31 -21.04 -46.10
C GLU A 460 -21.22 -20.56 -45.15
N GLN A 461 -20.72 -21.53 -44.40
CA GLN A 461 -19.48 -21.48 -43.63
C GLN A 461 -18.29 -21.59 -44.56
N GLY A 462 -17.25 -20.82 -44.30
CA GLY A 462 -15.89 -20.89 -44.78
C GLY A 462 -14.95 -20.28 -43.74
#